data_796af85088dc9157b4b48ada79e46789
#
_entry.id   796af85088dc9157b4b48ada79e46789
#
_cell.length_a   1.000
_cell.length_b   1.000
_cell.length_c   1.000
_cell.angle_alpha   90.00
_cell.angle_beta   90.00
_cell.angle_gamma   90.00
#
_symmetry.space_group_name_H-M   'P 1'
#
loop_
_entity.id
_entity.type
_entity.pdbx_description
1 polymer ?
#
loop_
_entity_poly.entity_id
_entity_poly.type
_entity_poly.pdbx_seq_one_letter_code
_entity_poly.pdbx_strand_id
1 'polypeptide(L)'
;MQRIASYPKVTVTEGGRGVCSHVGSRLLADVASAAGVVEAFDGAVGGVRKRRSAHAPGRVLADLAVMLADGGVAIGDLAVLRDQPNLFGSVASTATAWRVLDSVDESLLDRVKIARAAARERAWLLRGEAGRRLPTVRCAGTVVAGLVIDVDATLVTCHSEKEKAAPTFKHGYGYHPLLAWLDNSGEALAGMLRPGNANANTAADHITVTDEALAQIPDAHRHGSPILIRADGAGATKAWLAHLRSLREQRGLDVEFSVGFTLTNQLQDTIGVVPETAWTVALDAAGEPRPVDESGLPVAQVAELTGLLPGLTAAG
;
A
#
# COMPACT_ATOMS: atom_id res chain seq x y z
N MET A 1 -16.37 12.72 32.87
CA MET A 1 -16.26 13.28 31.54
C MET A 1 -16.46 12.12 30.54
N GLN A 2 -17.49 12.20 29.70
CA GLN A 2 -17.81 11.14 28.76
C GLN A 2 -16.74 11.09 27.65
N ARG A 3 -16.29 9.90 27.28
CA ARG A 3 -15.23 9.69 26.29
C ARG A 3 -15.78 9.89 24.89
N ILE A 4 -15.12 10.71 24.07
CA ILE A 4 -15.48 10.92 22.66
C ILE A 4 -14.79 9.81 21.85
N ALA A 5 -15.54 8.77 21.51
CA ALA A 5 -15.06 7.59 20.79
C ALA A 5 -15.81 7.34 19.46
N SER A 6 -16.86 8.09 19.17
CA SER A 6 -17.66 7.92 17.97
C SER A 6 -17.93 9.23 17.25
N TYR A 7 -18.21 9.15 15.96
CA TYR A 7 -18.67 10.29 15.17
C TYR A 7 -20.16 10.60 15.43
N PRO A 8 -20.60 11.86 15.31
CA PRO A 8 -22.01 12.21 15.44
C PRO A 8 -22.82 11.55 14.30
N LYS A 9 -24.09 11.23 14.58
CA LYS A 9 -25.01 10.82 13.51
C LYS A 9 -25.40 12.06 12.72
N VAL A 10 -25.20 12.05 11.40
CA VAL A 10 -25.45 13.19 10.52
C VAL A 10 -26.30 12.73 9.34
N THR A 11 -27.30 13.54 9.00
CA THR A 11 -28.04 13.42 7.74
C THR A 11 -27.66 14.61 6.87
N VAL A 12 -27.23 14.36 5.66
CA VAL A 12 -26.87 15.38 4.68
C VAL A 12 -28.06 15.56 3.72
N THR A 13 -28.51 16.80 3.57
CA THR A 13 -29.57 17.16 2.63
C THR A 13 -29.08 18.25 1.69
N GLU A 14 -29.55 18.25 0.48
CA GLU A 14 -29.27 19.31 -0.48
C GLU A 14 -30.11 20.57 -0.19
N GLY A 15 -29.55 21.73 -0.53
CA GLY A 15 -30.20 23.03 -0.39
C GLY A 15 -30.23 23.54 1.03
N GLY A 16 -30.46 24.83 1.19
CA GLY A 16 -30.67 25.44 2.49
C GLY A 16 -29.59 26.35 3.00
N ARG A 17 -29.75 26.74 4.26
CA ARG A 17 -28.77 27.58 5.01
C ARG A 17 -27.78 26.68 5.72
N GLY A 18 -26.50 27.03 5.69
CA GLY A 18 -25.46 26.30 6.41
C GLY A 18 -24.75 25.25 5.53
N VAL A 19 -24.34 25.63 4.32
CA VAL A 19 -23.48 24.81 3.46
C VAL A 19 -22.18 24.49 4.18
N CYS A 20 -21.82 23.21 4.28
CA CYS A 20 -20.56 22.76 4.86
C CYS A 20 -19.57 22.40 3.74
N SER A 21 -18.33 22.87 3.85
CA SER A 21 -17.23 22.36 3.05
C SER A 21 -16.86 20.95 3.50
N HIS A 22 -16.17 20.20 2.66
CA HIS A 22 -15.66 18.84 2.99
C HIS A 22 -16.76 17.85 3.45
N VAL A 23 -18.01 18.03 3.05
CA VAL A 23 -19.12 17.14 3.43
C VAL A 23 -18.86 15.70 2.94
N GLY A 24 -18.17 15.54 1.80
CA GLY A 24 -17.79 14.23 1.26
C GLY A 24 -16.81 13.46 2.17
N SER A 25 -15.93 14.14 2.89
CA SER A 25 -14.98 13.53 3.83
C SER A 25 -15.69 12.87 5.02
N ARG A 26 -16.94 13.25 5.28
CA ARG A 26 -17.77 12.58 6.26
C ARG A 26 -18.00 11.10 5.91
N LEU A 27 -18.11 10.75 4.62
CA LEU A 27 -18.23 9.35 4.19
C LEU A 27 -17.01 8.52 4.57
N LEU A 28 -15.81 9.12 4.55
CA LEU A 28 -14.58 8.46 5.01
C LEU A 28 -14.66 8.12 6.51
N ALA A 29 -15.16 9.06 7.32
CA ALA A 29 -15.36 8.84 8.76
C ALA A 29 -16.43 7.75 9.02
N ASP A 30 -17.50 7.72 8.23
CA ASP A 30 -18.55 6.69 8.33
C ASP A 30 -18.01 5.31 7.92
N VAL A 31 -17.23 5.21 6.86
CA VAL A 31 -16.55 3.97 6.46
C VAL A 31 -15.57 3.50 7.54
N ALA A 32 -14.76 4.40 8.09
CA ALA A 32 -13.84 4.09 9.18
C ALA A 32 -14.60 3.53 10.40
N SER A 33 -15.76 4.11 10.75
CA SER A 33 -16.61 3.61 11.82
C SER A 33 -17.22 2.24 11.49
N ALA A 34 -17.77 2.06 10.30
CA ALA A 34 -18.39 0.81 9.87
C ALA A 34 -17.38 -0.35 9.82
N ALA A 35 -16.15 -0.06 9.39
CA ALA A 35 -15.04 -1.02 9.38
C ALA A 35 -14.42 -1.24 10.78
N GLY A 36 -14.89 -0.56 11.83
CA GLY A 36 -14.39 -0.71 13.18
C GLY A 36 -12.98 -0.14 13.41
N VAL A 37 -12.53 0.80 12.56
CA VAL A 37 -11.16 1.38 12.64
C VAL A 37 -10.93 2.08 13.97
N VAL A 38 -11.92 2.84 14.46
CA VAL A 38 -11.78 3.61 15.73
C VAL A 38 -11.61 2.66 16.91
N GLU A 39 -12.42 1.62 16.98
CA GLU A 39 -12.39 0.61 18.04
C GLU A 39 -11.10 -0.22 17.99
N ALA A 40 -10.69 -0.63 16.78
CA ALA A 40 -9.46 -1.41 16.59
C ALA A 40 -8.22 -0.59 17.00
N PHE A 41 -8.14 0.66 16.57
CA PHE A 41 -7.05 1.55 16.98
C PHE A 41 -7.10 1.87 18.47
N ASP A 42 -8.28 2.05 19.05
CA ASP A 42 -8.38 2.31 20.49
C ASP A 42 -7.97 1.09 21.32
N GLY A 43 -8.27 -0.12 20.85
CA GLY A 43 -7.73 -1.36 21.42
C GLY A 43 -6.20 -1.45 21.33
N ALA A 44 -5.62 -1.00 20.22
CA ALA A 44 -4.18 -1.00 20.01
C ALA A 44 -3.45 0.03 20.90
N VAL A 45 -3.90 1.28 20.94
CA VAL A 45 -3.18 2.39 21.58
C VAL A 45 -3.89 3.00 22.79
N GLY A 46 -5.01 2.45 23.22
CA GLY A 46 -5.78 2.99 24.35
C GLY A 46 -5.01 3.05 25.69
N GLY A 47 -3.99 2.22 25.84
CA GLY A 47 -3.12 2.14 27.02
C GLY A 47 -2.09 3.27 27.15
N VAL A 48 -1.81 4.04 26.08
CA VAL A 48 -0.79 5.13 26.13
C VAL A 48 -1.21 6.34 26.96
N ARG A 49 -2.38 6.31 27.52
CA ARG A 49 -2.92 7.43 28.29
C ARG A 49 -2.27 7.57 29.66
N LYS A 50 -1.52 8.63 29.83
CA LYS A 50 -0.99 9.02 31.17
C LYS A 50 -1.99 9.86 31.99
N ARG A 51 -3.01 10.45 31.37
CA ARG A 51 -4.03 11.32 32.02
C ARG A 51 -5.40 11.11 31.36
N ARG A 52 -6.48 11.45 32.08
CA ARG A 52 -7.83 11.54 31.49
C ARG A 52 -7.84 12.63 30.42
N SER A 53 -7.95 12.23 29.15
CA SER A 53 -8.15 13.14 28.04
C SER A 53 -9.57 12.98 27.47
N ALA A 54 -10.10 14.04 26.88
CA ALA A 54 -11.43 14.00 26.25
C ALA A 54 -11.46 13.05 25.05
N HIS A 55 -10.36 12.99 24.27
CA HIS A 55 -10.27 12.20 23.06
C HIS A 55 -9.64 10.84 23.33
N ALA A 56 -10.23 9.78 22.78
CA ALA A 56 -9.64 8.46 22.76
C ALA A 56 -8.47 8.43 21.76
N PRO A 57 -7.30 7.83 22.10
CA PRO A 57 -6.16 7.79 21.18
C PRO A 57 -6.49 7.14 19.84
N GLY A 58 -7.28 6.05 19.81
CA GLY A 58 -7.72 5.41 18.58
C GLY A 58 -8.57 6.31 17.71
N ARG A 59 -9.45 7.14 18.31
CA ARG A 59 -10.20 8.15 17.60
C ARG A 59 -9.28 9.23 16.99
N VAL A 60 -8.23 9.62 17.68
CA VAL A 60 -7.25 10.59 17.16
C VAL A 60 -6.53 10.03 15.93
N LEU A 61 -6.13 8.75 15.97
CA LEU A 61 -5.52 8.09 14.81
C LEU A 61 -6.51 7.96 13.63
N ALA A 62 -7.77 7.66 13.89
CA ALA A 62 -8.79 7.61 12.86
C ALA A 62 -9.07 9.00 12.25
N ASP A 63 -9.13 10.05 13.05
CA ASP A 63 -9.27 11.44 12.55
C ASP A 63 -8.08 11.84 11.68
N LEU A 64 -6.86 11.46 12.06
CA LEU A 64 -5.66 11.67 11.23
C LEU A 64 -5.75 10.91 9.90
N ALA A 65 -6.23 9.67 9.92
CA ALA A 65 -6.41 8.88 8.69
C ALA A 65 -7.46 9.51 7.76
N VAL A 66 -8.57 10.00 8.31
CA VAL A 66 -9.61 10.72 7.53
C VAL A 66 -9.04 12.02 6.97
N MET A 67 -8.30 12.79 7.74
CA MET A 67 -7.63 14.02 7.31
C MET A 67 -6.66 13.77 6.15
N LEU A 68 -5.83 12.72 6.25
CA LEU A 68 -4.91 12.34 5.17
C LEU A 68 -5.66 11.92 3.90
N ALA A 69 -6.74 11.15 4.03
CA ALA A 69 -7.57 10.73 2.91
C ALA A 69 -8.34 11.89 2.26
N ASP A 70 -8.58 12.96 3.00
CA ASP A 70 -9.17 14.22 2.51
C ASP A 70 -8.13 15.16 1.84
N GLY A 71 -6.87 14.73 1.75
CA GLY A 71 -5.79 15.47 1.09
C GLY A 71 -4.87 16.25 2.03
N GLY A 72 -5.03 16.12 3.34
CA GLY A 72 -4.12 16.73 4.32
C GLY A 72 -2.73 16.10 4.26
N VAL A 73 -1.70 16.91 4.49
CA VAL A 73 -0.29 16.49 4.43
C VAL A 73 0.47 16.73 5.73
N ALA A 74 -0.11 17.44 6.66
CA ALA A 74 0.49 17.76 7.94
C ALA A 74 -0.51 17.63 9.09
N ILE A 75 -0.02 17.41 10.31
CA ILE A 75 -0.87 17.32 11.52
C ILE A 75 -1.73 18.60 11.72
N GLY A 76 -1.23 19.73 11.23
CA GLY A 76 -1.95 21.02 11.25
C GLY A 76 -3.27 20.98 10.49
N ASP A 77 -3.33 20.21 9.42
CA ASP A 77 -4.49 20.09 8.54
C ASP A 77 -5.68 19.38 9.21
N LEU A 78 -5.45 18.78 10.41
CA LEU A 78 -6.53 18.30 11.26
C LEU A 78 -7.55 19.37 11.62
N ALA A 79 -7.19 20.65 11.45
CA ALA A 79 -8.10 21.78 11.56
C ALA A 79 -9.31 21.66 10.62
N VAL A 80 -9.14 21.13 9.43
CA VAL A 80 -10.23 20.93 8.45
C VAL A 80 -11.38 20.12 9.06
N LEU A 81 -11.08 19.07 9.81
CA LEU A 81 -12.09 18.27 10.50
C LEU A 81 -12.58 18.99 11.78
N ARG A 82 -11.68 19.60 12.53
CA ARG A 82 -11.98 20.25 13.82
C ARG A 82 -12.92 21.43 13.65
N ASP A 83 -12.76 22.18 12.58
CA ASP A 83 -13.55 23.39 12.33
C ASP A 83 -14.98 23.06 11.79
N GLN A 84 -15.29 21.77 11.67
CA GLN A 84 -16.63 21.29 11.28
C GLN A 84 -17.22 20.32 12.33
N PRO A 85 -17.49 20.82 13.54
CA PRO A 85 -17.96 19.97 14.64
C PRO A 85 -19.33 19.32 14.39
N ASN A 86 -20.15 19.91 13.51
CA ASN A 86 -21.43 19.31 13.11
C ASN A 86 -21.24 18.02 12.29
N LEU A 87 -20.16 17.89 11.53
CA LEU A 87 -19.83 16.71 10.75
C LEU A 87 -19.03 15.69 11.56
N PHE A 88 -17.96 16.14 12.19
CA PHE A 88 -16.96 15.24 12.80
C PHE A 88 -17.04 15.20 14.34
N GLY A 89 -17.89 16.04 14.96
CA GLY A 89 -17.92 16.18 16.41
C GLY A 89 -16.68 16.90 16.93
N SER A 90 -16.31 16.61 18.17
CA SER A 90 -15.11 17.16 18.76
C SER A 90 -13.87 16.41 18.28
N VAL A 91 -13.00 17.08 17.56
CA VAL A 91 -11.73 16.59 17.03
C VAL A 91 -10.58 17.13 17.88
N ALA A 92 -9.55 16.32 18.08
CA ALA A 92 -8.40 16.66 18.91
C ALA A 92 -7.62 17.85 18.36
N SER A 93 -6.99 18.63 19.25
CA SER A 93 -6.04 19.66 18.82
C SER A 93 -4.78 19.03 18.22
N THR A 94 -4.09 19.79 17.37
CA THR A 94 -2.79 19.42 16.78
C THR A 94 -1.79 18.93 17.86
N ALA A 95 -1.70 19.63 18.99
CA ALA A 95 -0.83 19.24 20.08
C ALA A 95 -1.25 17.90 20.75
N THR A 96 -2.53 17.59 20.76
CA THR A 96 -3.01 16.29 21.26
C THR A 96 -2.73 15.19 20.28
N ALA A 97 -2.94 15.42 18.98
CA ALA A 97 -2.63 14.48 17.92
C ALA A 97 -1.13 14.16 17.89
N TRP A 98 -0.28 15.20 17.99
CA TRP A 98 1.17 15.01 18.07
C TRP A 98 1.58 14.11 19.26
N ARG A 99 1.03 14.35 20.45
CA ARG A 99 1.35 13.53 21.65
C ARG A 99 0.90 12.07 21.49
N VAL A 100 -0.20 11.82 20.77
CA VAL A 100 -0.63 10.44 20.49
C VAL A 100 0.37 9.77 19.55
N LEU A 101 0.79 10.45 18.47
CA LEU A 101 1.80 9.91 17.54
C LEU A 101 3.14 9.69 18.23
N ASP A 102 3.62 10.66 19.01
CA ASP A 102 4.88 10.61 19.76
C ASP A 102 4.92 9.47 20.81
N SER A 103 3.76 9.02 21.26
CA SER A 103 3.66 7.90 22.21
C SER A 103 3.65 6.53 21.55
N VAL A 104 3.61 6.45 20.21
CA VAL A 104 3.62 5.17 19.48
C VAL A 104 5.06 4.71 19.29
N ASP A 105 5.48 3.75 20.09
CA ASP A 105 6.74 3.01 19.93
C ASP A 105 6.57 1.82 18.95
N GLU A 106 7.63 1.05 18.73
CA GLU A 106 7.61 -0.11 17.83
C GLU A 106 6.56 -1.15 18.24
N SER A 107 6.43 -1.44 19.53
CA SER A 107 5.45 -2.41 20.05
C SER A 107 4.01 -1.95 19.79
N LEU A 108 3.75 -0.66 19.97
CA LEU A 108 2.44 -0.08 19.68
C LEU A 108 2.19 -0.01 18.16
N LEU A 109 3.22 0.25 17.36
CA LEU A 109 3.12 0.24 15.91
C LEU A 109 2.71 -1.15 15.39
N ASP A 110 3.28 -2.22 15.92
CA ASP A 110 2.88 -3.59 15.56
C ASP A 110 1.41 -3.87 15.93
N ARG A 111 0.96 -3.39 17.09
CA ARG A 111 -0.46 -3.47 17.47
C ARG A 111 -1.36 -2.67 16.54
N VAL A 112 -0.92 -1.51 16.07
CA VAL A 112 -1.63 -0.71 15.06
C VAL A 112 -1.69 -1.45 13.72
N LYS A 113 -0.62 -2.13 13.30
CA LYS A 113 -0.61 -2.98 12.09
C LYS A 113 -1.66 -4.09 12.21
N ILE A 114 -1.73 -4.80 13.33
CA ILE A 114 -2.74 -5.83 13.60
C ILE A 114 -4.15 -5.22 13.57
N ALA A 115 -4.36 -4.07 14.19
CA ALA A 115 -5.63 -3.36 14.19
C ALA A 115 -6.07 -2.96 12.77
N ARG A 116 -5.13 -2.53 11.92
CA ARG A 116 -5.40 -2.24 10.50
C ARG A 116 -5.83 -3.49 9.73
N ALA A 117 -5.17 -4.63 9.95
CA ALA A 117 -5.53 -5.90 9.31
C ALA A 117 -6.96 -6.31 9.69
N ALA A 118 -7.34 -6.23 10.97
CA ALA A 118 -8.69 -6.52 11.44
C ALA A 118 -9.75 -5.57 10.84
N ALA A 119 -9.45 -4.28 10.76
CA ALA A 119 -10.34 -3.31 10.13
C ALA A 119 -10.51 -3.57 8.62
N ARG A 120 -9.43 -3.95 7.92
CA ARG A 120 -9.49 -4.37 6.50
C ARG A 120 -10.35 -5.60 6.31
N GLU A 121 -10.16 -6.62 7.14
CA GLU A 121 -10.99 -7.83 7.09
C GLU A 121 -12.47 -7.47 7.24
N ARG A 122 -12.81 -6.64 8.20
CA ARG A 122 -14.19 -6.16 8.37
C ARG A 122 -14.69 -5.39 7.15
N ALA A 123 -13.89 -4.51 6.57
CA ALA A 123 -14.25 -3.77 5.37
C ALA A 123 -14.51 -4.69 4.17
N TRP A 124 -13.69 -5.72 3.98
CA TRP A 124 -13.86 -6.71 2.91
C TRP A 124 -15.09 -7.60 3.13
N LEU A 125 -15.38 -7.97 4.38
CA LEU A 125 -16.62 -8.67 4.72
C LEU A 125 -17.85 -7.83 4.39
N LEU A 126 -17.90 -6.56 4.80
CA LEU A 126 -18.99 -5.64 4.47
C LEU A 126 -19.16 -5.46 2.96
N ARG A 127 -18.06 -5.41 2.22
CA ARG A 127 -18.09 -5.36 0.76
C ARG A 127 -18.71 -6.63 0.18
N GLY A 128 -18.35 -7.81 0.69
CA GLY A 128 -18.90 -9.11 0.31
C GLY A 128 -20.39 -9.24 0.64
N GLU A 129 -20.81 -8.80 1.83
CA GLU A 129 -22.21 -8.74 2.26
C GLU A 129 -23.06 -7.85 1.32
N ALA A 130 -22.46 -6.79 0.76
CA ALA A 130 -23.08 -5.94 -0.26
C ALA A 130 -23.04 -6.55 -1.68
N GLY A 131 -22.63 -7.82 -1.84
CA GLY A 131 -22.53 -8.50 -3.13
C GLY A 131 -21.39 -8.00 -4.03
N ARG A 132 -20.40 -7.27 -3.49
CA ARG A 132 -19.29 -6.69 -4.26
C ARG A 132 -18.02 -7.49 -4.02
N ARG A 133 -17.40 -7.96 -5.08
CA ARG A 133 -16.07 -8.59 -5.04
C ARG A 133 -14.96 -7.53 -5.08
N LEU A 134 -13.75 -7.91 -4.70
CA LEU A 134 -12.57 -7.08 -4.97
C LEU A 134 -12.44 -6.87 -6.50
N PRO A 135 -12.00 -5.69 -6.94
CA PRO A 135 -11.72 -5.45 -8.34
C PRO A 135 -10.68 -6.43 -8.88
N THR A 136 -10.81 -6.78 -10.16
CA THR A 136 -9.81 -7.59 -10.85
C THR A 136 -8.73 -6.70 -11.43
N VAL A 137 -7.49 -7.17 -11.38
CA VAL A 137 -6.36 -6.53 -12.07
C VAL A 137 -6.29 -7.07 -13.50
N ARG A 138 -5.94 -6.24 -14.46
CA ARG A 138 -5.69 -6.64 -15.85
C ARG A 138 -4.24 -6.33 -16.20
N CYS A 139 -3.63 -7.25 -16.90
CA CYS A 139 -2.29 -7.09 -17.48
C CYS A 139 -2.35 -7.51 -18.95
N ALA A 140 -1.94 -6.65 -19.85
CA ALA A 140 -2.02 -6.89 -21.30
C ALA A 140 -3.41 -7.42 -21.75
N GLY A 141 -4.48 -6.80 -21.24
CA GLY A 141 -5.88 -7.17 -21.53
C GLY A 141 -6.37 -8.44 -20.84
N THR A 142 -5.51 -9.24 -20.23
CA THR A 142 -5.88 -10.47 -19.54
C THR A 142 -6.14 -10.20 -18.05
N VAL A 143 -7.16 -10.84 -17.49
CA VAL A 143 -7.44 -10.78 -16.06
C VAL A 143 -6.40 -11.61 -15.31
N VAL A 144 -5.70 -10.97 -14.37
CA VAL A 144 -4.81 -11.65 -13.43
C VAL A 144 -5.66 -12.29 -12.34
N ALA A 145 -5.47 -13.57 -12.10
CA ALA A 145 -6.19 -14.28 -11.06
C ALA A 145 -5.74 -13.84 -9.66
N GLY A 146 -6.69 -13.69 -8.75
CA GLY A 146 -6.42 -13.46 -7.35
C GLY A 146 -5.99 -12.04 -6.98
N LEU A 147 -5.01 -11.94 -6.11
CA LEU A 147 -4.52 -10.69 -5.54
C LEU A 147 -3.18 -10.29 -6.18
N VAL A 148 -3.00 -9.01 -6.44
CA VAL A 148 -1.75 -8.47 -6.99
C VAL A 148 -1.17 -7.47 -5.99
N ILE A 149 0.05 -7.72 -5.54
CA ILE A 149 0.78 -6.86 -4.60
C ILE A 149 1.97 -6.26 -5.32
N ASP A 150 2.01 -4.93 -5.38
CA ASP A 150 3.15 -4.18 -5.90
C ASP A 150 4.07 -3.78 -4.76
N VAL A 151 5.36 -4.09 -4.90
CA VAL A 151 6.42 -3.69 -3.98
C VAL A 151 7.36 -2.75 -4.70
N ASP A 152 7.41 -1.50 -4.27
CA ASP A 152 8.22 -0.48 -4.93
C ASP A 152 8.78 0.53 -3.94
N ALA A 153 9.92 1.12 -4.31
CA ALA A 153 10.57 2.18 -3.56
C ALA A 153 10.37 3.53 -4.25
N THR A 154 9.94 4.52 -3.48
CA THR A 154 9.72 5.87 -4.01
C THR A 154 10.57 6.90 -3.27
N LEU A 155 10.92 8.00 -3.93
CA LEU A 155 11.62 9.10 -3.29
C LEU A 155 10.61 10.12 -2.73
N VAL A 156 10.75 10.44 -1.45
CA VAL A 156 9.99 11.50 -0.80
C VAL A 156 10.95 12.67 -0.53
N THR A 157 10.82 13.73 -1.30
CA THR A 157 11.62 14.94 -1.10
C THR A 157 11.17 15.64 0.17
N CYS A 158 12.08 15.81 1.11
CA CYS A 158 11.82 16.49 2.37
C CYS A 158 13.12 17.15 2.86
N HIS A 159 13.21 18.45 2.73
CA HIS A 159 14.33 19.22 3.29
C HIS A 159 14.12 19.38 4.79
N SER A 160 14.73 18.51 5.57
CA SER A 160 14.49 18.42 7.01
C SER A 160 15.71 17.89 7.76
N GLU A 161 15.90 18.37 8.99
CA GLU A 161 16.87 17.81 9.95
C GLU A 161 16.31 16.61 10.74
N LYS A 162 15.16 16.07 10.33
CA LYS A 162 14.53 14.93 10.98
C LYS A 162 15.37 13.67 10.80
N GLU A 163 15.24 12.76 11.74
CA GLU A 163 15.87 11.45 11.72
C GLU A 163 15.68 10.76 10.36
N LYS A 164 16.74 10.15 9.84
CA LYS A 164 16.78 9.43 8.55
C LYS A 164 16.61 10.30 7.29
N ALA A 165 16.33 11.59 7.38
CA ALA A 165 16.42 12.45 6.20
C ALA A 165 17.86 12.53 5.72
N ALA A 166 18.11 12.22 4.45
CA ALA A 166 19.44 12.11 3.87
C ALA A 166 19.46 12.46 2.38
N PRO A 167 20.65 12.77 1.81
CA PRO A 167 20.78 12.95 0.36
C PRO A 167 20.32 11.70 -0.38
N THR A 168 19.61 11.88 -1.51
CA THR A 168 19.13 10.81 -2.35
C THR A 168 20.04 10.58 -3.56
N PHE A 169 19.95 9.41 -4.18
CA PHE A 169 20.72 9.09 -5.40
C PHE A 169 20.33 9.95 -6.62
N LYS A 170 19.20 10.65 -6.59
CA LYS A 170 18.78 11.62 -7.61
C LYS A 170 19.16 13.07 -7.26
N HIS A 171 20.18 13.27 -6.41
CA HIS A 171 20.66 14.59 -5.98
C HIS A 171 19.60 15.44 -5.25
N GLY A 172 18.54 14.83 -4.71
CA GLY A 172 17.59 15.45 -3.79
C GLY A 172 17.97 15.20 -2.34
N TYR A 173 17.08 15.56 -1.42
CA TYR A 173 17.21 15.31 0.01
C TYR A 173 15.87 14.83 0.59
N GLY A 174 15.88 13.81 1.44
CA GLY A 174 14.66 13.31 2.05
C GLY A 174 14.73 11.83 2.40
N TYR A 175 13.74 11.06 1.97
CA TYR A 175 13.55 9.66 2.32
C TYR A 175 13.39 8.79 1.07
N HIS A 176 13.66 7.49 1.24
CA HIS A 176 13.47 6.47 0.21
C HIS A 176 12.67 5.29 0.77
N PRO A 177 11.37 5.49 1.12
CA PRO A 177 10.54 4.43 1.65
C PRO A 177 10.35 3.30 0.64
N LEU A 178 10.24 2.08 1.17
CA LEU A 178 9.79 0.89 0.45
C LEU A 178 8.35 0.61 0.83
N LEU A 179 7.47 0.49 -0.16
CA LEU A 179 6.03 0.41 0.02
C LEU A 179 5.47 -0.86 -0.63
N ALA A 180 4.37 -1.36 -0.09
CA ALA A 180 3.60 -2.44 -0.70
C ALA A 180 2.12 -2.04 -0.82
N TRP A 181 1.55 -2.25 -2.00
CA TRP A 181 0.19 -1.88 -2.35
C TRP A 181 -0.57 -3.07 -2.91
N LEU A 182 -1.85 -3.17 -2.59
CA LEU A 182 -2.78 -4.09 -3.25
C LEU A 182 -3.36 -3.41 -4.49
N ASP A 183 -2.92 -3.82 -5.68
CA ASP A 183 -3.36 -3.22 -6.95
C ASP A 183 -4.87 -3.37 -7.18
N ASN A 184 -5.46 -4.48 -6.74
CA ASN A 184 -6.91 -4.72 -6.84
C ASN A 184 -7.79 -3.58 -6.30
N SER A 185 -7.37 -2.93 -5.24
CA SER A 185 -8.17 -1.89 -4.56
C SER A 185 -7.42 -0.58 -4.34
N GLY A 186 -6.13 -0.52 -4.68
CA GLY A 186 -5.27 0.62 -4.38
C GLY A 186 -4.95 0.78 -2.88
N GLU A 187 -5.15 -0.27 -2.08
CA GLU A 187 -4.90 -0.20 -0.64
C GLU A 187 -3.42 -0.29 -0.30
N ALA A 188 -2.93 0.62 0.55
CA ALA A 188 -1.60 0.49 1.15
C ALA A 188 -1.59 -0.67 2.15
N LEU A 189 -0.75 -1.68 1.91
CA LEU A 189 -0.59 -2.84 2.79
C LEU A 189 0.50 -2.60 3.83
N ALA A 190 1.72 -2.35 3.39
CA ALA A 190 2.88 -2.15 4.26
C ALA A 190 3.76 -1.00 3.76
N GLY A 191 4.64 -0.53 4.63
CA GLY A 191 5.62 0.49 4.26
C GLY A 191 6.68 0.66 5.32
N MET A 192 7.92 0.79 4.85
CA MET A 192 9.09 1.04 5.67
C MET A 192 9.71 2.38 5.29
N LEU A 193 9.76 3.32 6.23
CA LEU A 193 10.45 4.59 6.02
C LEU A 193 11.95 4.36 6.12
N ARG A 194 12.65 4.54 5.01
CA ARG A 194 14.10 4.38 4.91
C ARG A 194 14.81 5.72 4.70
N PRO A 195 16.09 5.83 5.08
CA PRO A 195 16.89 7.02 4.77
C PRO A 195 16.90 7.32 3.25
N GLY A 196 17.07 8.58 2.90
CA GLY A 196 17.13 8.99 1.49
C GLY A 196 18.23 8.30 0.68
N ASN A 197 19.33 7.91 1.33
CA ASN A 197 20.45 7.15 0.75
C ASN A 197 20.32 5.63 0.91
N ALA A 198 19.16 5.11 1.31
CA ALA A 198 18.94 3.67 1.40
C ALA A 198 19.11 3.00 0.03
N ASN A 199 19.81 1.86 0.01
CA ASN A 199 19.95 1.08 -1.21
C ASN A 199 18.60 0.51 -1.65
N ALA A 200 18.26 0.66 -2.92
CA ALA A 200 17.03 0.11 -3.49
C ALA A 200 16.97 -1.42 -3.39
N ASN A 201 18.11 -2.11 -3.44
CA ASN A 201 18.21 -3.57 -3.55
C ASN A 201 18.42 -4.28 -2.19
N THR A 202 17.98 -3.73 -1.07
CA THR A 202 18.13 -4.37 0.24
C THR A 202 17.14 -5.51 0.39
N ALA A 203 17.61 -6.75 0.24
CA ALA A 203 16.76 -7.94 0.32
C ALA A 203 16.01 -8.06 1.65
N ALA A 204 16.64 -7.72 2.77
CA ALA A 204 16.03 -7.78 4.10
C ALA A 204 14.80 -6.84 4.19
N ASP A 205 14.88 -5.63 3.63
CA ASP A 205 13.78 -4.67 3.60
C ASP A 205 12.60 -5.20 2.77
N HIS A 206 12.90 -5.78 1.58
CA HIS A 206 11.89 -6.39 0.73
C HIS A 206 11.19 -7.57 1.42
N ILE A 207 11.93 -8.43 2.11
CA ILE A 207 11.37 -9.54 2.89
C ILE A 207 10.44 -9.00 3.97
N THR A 208 10.90 -8.03 4.76
CA THR A 208 10.09 -7.44 5.85
C THR A 208 8.81 -6.82 5.31
N VAL A 209 8.90 -5.98 4.27
CA VAL A 209 7.72 -5.31 3.70
C VAL A 209 6.76 -6.31 3.06
N THR A 210 7.28 -7.36 2.42
CA THR A 210 6.46 -8.44 1.85
C THR A 210 5.71 -9.21 2.93
N ASP A 211 6.39 -9.63 4.00
CA ASP A 211 5.77 -10.36 5.11
C ASP A 211 4.72 -9.50 5.83
N GLU A 212 5.01 -8.22 6.05
CA GLU A 212 4.05 -7.27 6.61
C GLU A 212 2.85 -7.06 5.68
N ALA A 213 3.05 -6.97 4.37
CA ALA A 213 1.97 -6.85 3.40
C ALA A 213 1.06 -8.07 3.40
N LEU A 214 1.64 -9.27 3.38
CA LEU A 214 0.89 -10.53 3.47
C LEU A 214 0.11 -10.64 4.78
N ALA A 215 0.67 -10.17 5.91
CA ALA A 215 -0.01 -10.13 7.19
C ALA A 215 -1.22 -9.18 7.22
N GLN A 216 -1.29 -8.23 6.29
CA GLN A 216 -2.43 -7.32 6.14
C GLN A 216 -3.59 -7.94 5.32
N ILE A 217 -3.36 -9.02 4.59
CA ILE A 217 -4.39 -9.71 3.81
C ILE A 217 -5.18 -10.63 4.76
N PRO A 218 -6.53 -10.57 4.76
CA PRO A 218 -7.35 -11.49 5.56
C PRO A 218 -7.03 -12.96 5.23
N ASP A 219 -6.99 -13.81 6.26
CA ASP A 219 -6.55 -15.20 6.14
C ASP A 219 -7.29 -16.00 5.06
N ALA A 220 -8.61 -15.81 4.96
CA ALA A 220 -9.44 -16.47 3.96
C ALA A 220 -9.03 -16.14 2.51
N HIS A 221 -8.54 -14.93 2.29
CA HIS A 221 -8.04 -14.49 0.99
C HIS A 221 -6.56 -14.87 0.79
N ARG A 222 -5.75 -14.73 1.82
CA ARG A 222 -4.32 -15.05 1.78
C ARG A 222 -4.06 -16.52 1.48
N HIS A 223 -4.87 -17.43 2.01
CA HIS A 223 -4.78 -18.87 1.79
C HIS A 223 -5.76 -19.41 0.73
N GLY A 224 -6.75 -18.62 0.33
CA GLY A 224 -7.80 -19.04 -0.61
C GLY A 224 -7.71 -18.42 -2.00
N SER A 225 -6.68 -17.60 -2.28
CA SER A 225 -6.51 -16.93 -3.58
C SER A 225 -5.06 -16.99 -4.04
N PRO A 226 -4.79 -17.11 -5.35
CA PRO A 226 -3.47 -16.85 -5.89
C PRO A 226 -3.01 -15.44 -5.56
N ILE A 227 -1.72 -15.24 -5.33
CA ILE A 227 -1.11 -13.94 -5.02
C ILE A 227 0.06 -13.74 -5.98
N LEU A 228 -0.03 -12.69 -6.80
CA LEU A 228 1.08 -12.24 -7.63
C LEU A 228 1.79 -11.08 -6.93
N ILE A 229 3.09 -11.22 -6.68
CA ILE A 229 3.94 -10.13 -6.16
C ILE A 229 4.75 -9.56 -7.30
N ARG A 230 4.64 -8.25 -7.54
CA ARG A 230 5.38 -7.55 -8.59
C ARG A 230 6.38 -6.57 -7.99
N ALA A 231 7.56 -6.49 -8.59
CA ALA A 231 8.55 -5.46 -8.29
C ALA A 231 9.35 -5.09 -9.54
N ASP A 232 9.98 -3.92 -9.52
CA ASP A 232 10.94 -3.51 -10.51
C ASP A 232 12.30 -4.26 -10.38
N GLY A 233 13.31 -3.84 -11.14
CA GLY A 233 14.64 -4.45 -11.09
C GLY A 233 15.36 -4.35 -9.74
N ALA A 234 14.94 -3.46 -8.84
CA ALA A 234 15.48 -3.35 -7.51
C ALA A 234 15.13 -4.56 -6.64
N GLY A 235 13.97 -5.19 -6.89
CA GLY A 235 13.54 -6.42 -6.23
C GLY A 235 14.29 -7.69 -6.67
N ALA A 236 15.09 -7.66 -7.74
CA ALA A 236 15.75 -8.85 -8.31
C ALA A 236 16.93 -9.38 -7.46
N THR A 237 16.77 -9.48 -6.17
CA THR A 237 17.81 -10.04 -5.28
C THR A 237 17.58 -11.51 -5.03
N LYS A 238 18.64 -12.33 -5.10
CA LYS A 238 18.55 -13.79 -4.89
C LYS A 238 17.88 -14.15 -3.57
N ALA A 239 18.17 -13.41 -2.50
CA ALA A 239 17.65 -13.69 -1.17
C ALA A 239 16.12 -13.42 -1.08
N TRP A 240 15.65 -12.31 -1.68
CA TRP A 240 14.21 -12.05 -1.71
C TRP A 240 13.44 -13.03 -2.61
N LEU A 241 13.97 -13.36 -3.78
CA LEU A 241 13.37 -14.36 -4.67
C LEU A 241 13.32 -15.75 -4.01
N ALA A 242 14.36 -16.15 -3.28
CA ALA A 242 14.35 -17.38 -2.49
C ALA A 242 13.28 -17.34 -1.38
N HIS A 243 13.11 -16.20 -0.72
CA HIS A 243 12.05 -16.01 0.26
C HIS A 243 10.66 -16.16 -0.37
N LEU A 244 10.39 -15.51 -1.51
CA LEU A 244 9.11 -15.62 -2.20
C LEU A 244 8.77 -17.08 -2.57
N ARG A 245 9.75 -17.86 -3.07
CA ARG A 245 9.57 -19.29 -3.34
C ARG A 245 9.26 -20.07 -2.05
N SER A 246 9.92 -19.74 -0.95
CA SER A 246 9.70 -20.42 0.33
C SER A 246 8.31 -20.21 0.92
N LEU A 247 7.60 -19.13 0.55
CA LEU A 247 6.25 -18.87 1.03
C LEU A 247 5.27 -19.96 0.60
N ARG A 248 5.42 -20.52 -0.61
CA ARG A 248 4.61 -21.65 -1.08
C ARG A 248 4.92 -22.92 -0.29
N GLU A 249 6.19 -23.21 -0.07
CA GLU A 249 6.64 -24.45 0.57
C GLU A 249 6.40 -24.44 2.08
N GLN A 250 6.74 -23.33 2.75
CA GLN A 250 6.73 -23.25 4.21
C GLN A 250 5.41 -22.76 4.80
N ARG A 251 4.65 -21.94 4.06
CA ARG A 251 3.41 -21.33 4.54
C ARG A 251 2.17 -21.76 3.75
N GLY A 252 2.31 -22.58 2.71
CA GLY A 252 1.19 -23.05 1.88
C GLY A 252 0.48 -21.92 1.14
N LEU A 253 1.17 -20.80 0.86
CA LEU A 253 0.61 -19.68 0.12
C LEU A 253 0.81 -19.90 -1.38
N ASP A 254 -0.23 -19.68 -2.17
CA ASP A 254 -0.12 -19.74 -3.63
C ASP A 254 0.45 -18.42 -4.17
N VAL A 255 1.78 -18.25 -4.02
CA VAL A 255 2.51 -17.04 -4.38
C VAL A 255 3.29 -17.27 -5.66
N GLU A 256 3.08 -16.37 -6.62
CA GLU A 256 3.90 -16.16 -7.82
C GLU A 256 4.52 -14.76 -7.77
N PHE A 257 5.54 -14.52 -8.59
CA PHE A 257 6.17 -13.21 -8.65
C PHE A 257 6.61 -12.82 -10.06
N SER A 258 6.59 -11.53 -10.33
CA SER A 258 7.12 -10.89 -11.54
C SER A 258 8.09 -9.80 -11.14
N VAL A 259 9.35 -9.91 -11.57
CA VAL A 259 10.43 -9.01 -11.15
C VAL A 259 11.24 -8.59 -12.36
N GLY A 260 11.56 -7.30 -12.46
CA GLY A 260 12.47 -6.78 -13.46
C GLY A 260 13.92 -7.25 -13.21
N PHE A 261 14.73 -7.30 -14.25
CA PHE A 261 16.15 -7.64 -14.15
C PHE A 261 17.02 -6.59 -14.83
N THR A 262 18.24 -6.44 -14.30
CA THR A 262 19.28 -5.69 -15.01
C THR A 262 19.74 -6.51 -16.22
N LEU A 263 19.78 -5.88 -17.38
CA LEU A 263 20.25 -6.51 -18.61
C LEU A 263 21.76 -6.77 -18.51
N THR A 264 22.16 -8.05 -18.41
CA THR A 264 23.56 -8.49 -18.42
C THR A 264 24.01 -8.81 -19.84
N ASN A 265 25.33 -8.86 -20.10
CA ASN A 265 25.87 -9.26 -21.39
C ASN A 265 25.36 -10.65 -21.83
N GLN A 266 25.33 -11.62 -20.90
CA GLN A 266 24.79 -12.95 -21.17
C GLN A 266 23.32 -12.89 -21.61
N LEU A 267 22.52 -12.03 -20.97
CA LEU A 267 21.11 -11.86 -21.36
C LEU A 267 21.00 -11.19 -22.73
N GLN A 268 21.84 -10.18 -23.01
CA GLN A 268 21.90 -9.54 -24.34
C GLN A 268 22.26 -10.54 -25.44
N ASP A 269 23.28 -11.39 -25.21
CA ASP A 269 23.70 -12.44 -26.15
C ASP A 269 22.55 -13.43 -26.37
N THR A 270 21.85 -13.83 -25.34
CA THR A 270 20.67 -14.72 -25.43
C THR A 270 19.53 -14.07 -26.21
N ILE A 271 19.24 -12.80 -25.98
CA ILE A 271 18.24 -12.03 -26.71
C ILE A 271 18.63 -11.97 -28.20
N GLY A 272 19.90 -11.77 -28.49
CA GLY A 272 20.42 -11.68 -29.87
C GLY A 272 20.30 -12.96 -30.71
N VAL A 273 20.11 -14.11 -30.08
CA VAL A 273 19.92 -15.41 -30.81
C VAL A 273 18.46 -15.86 -30.86
N VAL A 274 17.53 -15.08 -30.27
CA VAL A 274 16.10 -15.37 -30.35
C VAL A 274 15.62 -15.17 -31.81
N PRO A 275 15.02 -16.18 -32.45
CA PRO A 275 14.55 -16.04 -33.83
C PRO A 275 13.45 -14.99 -33.95
N GLU A 276 13.40 -14.24 -35.02
CA GLU A 276 12.39 -13.21 -35.28
C GLU A 276 10.95 -13.73 -35.12
N THR A 277 10.71 -14.98 -35.45
CA THR A 277 9.40 -15.63 -35.32
C THR A 277 8.94 -15.85 -33.88
N ALA A 278 9.83 -15.75 -32.91
CA ALA A 278 9.51 -15.87 -31.48
C ALA A 278 9.09 -14.54 -30.83
N TRP A 279 9.29 -13.42 -31.54
CA TRP A 279 8.92 -12.11 -31.08
C TRP A 279 7.46 -11.80 -31.41
N THR A 280 6.74 -11.33 -30.42
CA THR A 280 5.36 -10.85 -30.54
C THR A 280 5.26 -9.40 -30.13
N VAL A 281 4.30 -8.66 -30.70
CA VAL A 281 4.08 -7.26 -30.35
C VAL A 281 3.69 -7.15 -28.87
N ALA A 282 4.36 -6.25 -28.15
CA ALA A 282 4.00 -5.97 -26.77
C ALA A 282 2.62 -5.31 -26.70
N LEU A 283 1.83 -5.71 -25.72
CA LEU A 283 0.51 -5.14 -25.45
C LEU A 283 0.59 -4.07 -24.36
N ASP A 284 -0.33 -3.13 -24.39
CA ASP A 284 -0.55 -2.18 -23.30
C ASP A 284 -1.41 -2.79 -22.17
N ALA A 285 -1.73 -2.00 -21.15
CA ALA A 285 -2.56 -2.46 -20.02
C ALA A 285 -3.99 -2.86 -20.44
N ALA A 286 -4.52 -2.30 -21.53
CA ALA A 286 -5.84 -2.63 -22.05
C ALA A 286 -5.83 -3.90 -22.92
N GLY A 287 -4.62 -4.35 -23.34
CA GLY A 287 -4.44 -5.49 -24.24
C GLY A 287 -4.35 -5.10 -25.70
N GLU A 288 -4.22 -3.82 -25.99
CA GLU A 288 -4.04 -3.33 -27.35
C GLU A 288 -2.56 -3.37 -27.73
N PRO A 289 -2.22 -3.67 -28.97
CA PRO A 289 -0.85 -3.61 -29.46
C PRO A 289 -0.23 -2.23 -29.21
N ARG A 290 1.01 -2.20 -28.72
CA ARG A 290 1.75 -0.95 -28.62
C ARG A 290 1.97 -0.35 -30.00
N PRO A 291 2.06 1.00 -30.10
CA PRO A 291 2.15 1.67 -31.40
C PRO A 291 3.37 1.20 -32.19
N VAL A 292 3.31 1.40 -33.49
CA VAL A 292 4.44 1.27 -34.41
C VAL A 292 5.19 2.60 -34.51
N ASP A 293 6.45 2.53 -34.87
CA ASP A 293 7.28 3.70 -35.18
C ASP A 293 6.97 4.28 -36.59
N GLU A 294 7.69 5.31 -36.98
CA GLU A 294 7.53 5.95 -38.30
C GLU A 294 7.82 5.02 -39.48
N SER A 295 8.55 3.91 -39.26
CA SER A 295 8.85 2.90 -40.28
C SER A 295 7.82 1.77 -40.30
N GLY A 296 6.81 1.79 -39.45
CA GLY A 296 5.78 0.77 -39.31
C GLY A 296 6.21 -0.45 -38.50
N LEU A 297 7.36 -0.39 -37.82
CA LEU A 297 7.82 -1.46 -36.94
C LEU A 297 7.26 -1.30 -35.53
N PRO A 298 6.97 -2.42 -34.82
CA PRO A 298 6.52 -2.36 -33.43
C PRO A 298 7.55 -1.65 -32.52
N VAL A 299 7.13 -0.65 -31.77
CA VAL A 299 7.97 0.09 -30.82
C VAL A 299 8.48 -0.81 -29.69
N ALA A 300 7.73 -1.87 -29.37
CA ALA A 300 8.10 -2.84 -28.36
C ALA A 300 7.61 -4.24 -28.72
N GLN A 301 8.45 -5.23 -28.47
CA GLN A 301 8.16 -6.64 -28.68
C GLN A 301 8.53 -7.43 -27.43
N VAL A 302 7.96 -8.61 -27.27
CA VAL A 302 8.24 -9.56 -26.20
C VAL A 302 8.54 -10.94 -26.76
N ALA A 303 9.45 -11.64 -26.12
CA ALA A 303 9.75 -13.04 -26.41
C ALA A 303 10.01 -13.79 -25.10
N GLU A 304 9.69 -15.07 -25.07
CA GLU A 304 9.98 -15.94 -23.95
C GLU A 304 11.42 -16.48 -24.06
N LEU A 305 12.17 -16.39 -22.96
CA LEU A 305 13.55 -16.87 -22.88
C LEU A 305 13.69 -18.12 -22.00
N THR A 306 12.57 -18.72 -21.55
CA THR A 306 12.57 -19.94 -20.73
C THR A 306 13.32 -21.06 -21.42
N GLY A 307 14.29 -21.65 -20.73
CA GLY A 307 15.14 -22.72 -21.26
C GLY A 307 16.32 -22.27 -22.15
N LEU A 308 16.40 -20.99 -22.54
CA LEU A 308 17.52 -20.45 -23.28
C LEU A 308 18.67 -19.98 -22.36
N LEU A 309 18.36 -19.68 -21.12
CA LEU A 309 19.33 -19.24 -20.14
C LEU A 309 19.70 -20.40 -19.20
N PRO A 310 21.01 -20.70 -19.01
CA PRO A 310 21.45 -21.70 -18.05
C PRO A 310 20.96 -21.36 -16.63
N GLY A 311 20.27 -22.30 -16.00
CA GLY A 311 19.74 -22.15 -14.64
C GLY A 311 18.37 -21.46 -14.52
N LEU A 312 17.77 -21.00 -15.63
CA LEU A 312 16.35 -20.64 -15.70
C LEU A 312 15.58 -21.86 -16.20
N THR A 313 15.06 -22.65 -15.30
CA THR A 313 14.10 -23.71 -15.64
C THR A 313 12.69 -23.22 -15.37
N ALA A 314 11.71 -23.70 -16.16
CA ALA A 314 10.29 -23.36 -16.01
C ALA A 314 9.67 -23.81 -14.66
N ALA A 315 10.46 -24.39 -13.76
CA ALA A 315 10.11 -24.87 -12.44
C ALA A 315 10.80 -24.06 -11.34
N GLY A 316 11.05 -22.79 -11.58
CA GLY A 316 11.68 -21.91 -10.58
C GLY A 316 10.69 -20.97 -9.92
#